data_508793f47c309bd1a820873275b90e22
#
_entry.id   508793f47c309bd1a820873275b90e22
#
_cell.length_a   1.000
_cell.length_b   1.000
_cell.length_c   1.000
_cell.angle_alpha   90.00
_cell.angle_beta   90.00
_cell.angle_gamma   90.00
#
_symmetry.space_group_name_H-M   'P 1'
#
loop_
_entity.id
_entity.type
_entity.pdbx_description
1 polymer ?
#
loop_
_entity_poly.entity_id
_entity_poly.type
_entity_poly.pdbx_seq_one_letter_code
_entity_poly.pdbx_strand_id
1 'polypeptide(L)'
;MIFSLFTNYKSTSDEQLMKRVRLMNDEKAFNELHRRYARLLQGFFFRRLGGDEQQAADLLQETFVRVWTSRTSYSASQPFRTWLFSVAYNLCKNTYRSNQHKQAYLESLSTEEPIEEETTTIQLDAVTFDQALQQALSRLDESQQLLFELRFTQELTVPEIAVIIGIPEGTVKSRLYTLTNHLRLKLKDYE
;
A
#
# COMPACT_ATOMS: atom_id res chain seq x y z
N MET A 1 -5.01 3.57 -38.73
CA MET A 1 -6.12 3.29 -37.78
C MET A 1 -6.56 1.82 -37.80
N ILE A 2 -5.62 0.84 -38.00
CA ILE A 2 -5.95 -0.60 -38.14
C ILE A 2 -5.33 -1.45 -37.01
N PHE A 3 -4.47 -0.90 -36.16
CA PHE A 3 -3.76 -1.66 -35.10
C PHE A 3 -4.60 -2.00 -33.85
N SER A 4 -5.85 -1.50 -33.74
CA SER A 4 -6.70 -1.68 -32.54
C SER A 4 -7.52 -2.97 -32.52
N LEU A 5 -7.66 -3.68 -33.64
CA LEU A 5 -8.63 -4.80 -33.79
C LEU A 5 -8.16 -6.13 -33.17
N PHE A 6 -6.87 -6.29 -32.85
CA PHE A 6 -6.31 -7.57 -32.37
C PHE A 6 -5.42 -7.46 -31.12
N THR A 7 -5.49 -6.35 -30.37
CA THR A 7 -4.68 -6.26 -29.15
C THR A 7 -5.31 -7.10 -28.03
N ASN A 8 -4.66 -8.19 -27.66
CA ASN A 8 -5.04 -8.94 -26.46
C ASN A 8 -4.50 -8.21 -25.22
N TYR A 9 -5.28 -7.29 -24.68
CA TYR A 9 -4.90 -6.51 -23.50
C TYR A 9 -4.53 -7.38 -22.30
N LYS A 10 -5.16 -8.57 -22.16
CA LYS A 10 -4.92 -9.49 -21.03
C LYS A 10 -3.51 -10.07 -21.03
N SER A 11 -2.90 -10.26 -22.18
CA SER A 11 -1.53 -10.78 -22.32
C SER A 11 -0.46 -9.69 -22.52
N THR A 12 -0.88 -8.42 -22.59
CA THR A 12 0.04 -7.28 -22.76
C THR A 12 0.64 -6.90 -21.42
N SER A 13 1.96 -6.56 -21.38
CA SER A 13 2.61 -6.13 -20.13
C SER A 13 2.06 -4.77 -19.64
N ASP A 14 2.20 -4.51 -18.34
CA ASP A 14 1.69 -3.29 -17.73
C ASP A 14 2.36 -2.03 -18.31
N GLU A 15 3.66 -2.09 -18.60
CA GLU A 15 4.42 -1.00 -19.23
C GLU A 15 3.91 -0.73 -20.63
N GLN A 16 3.59 -1.77 -21.39
CA GLN A 16 3.03 -1.64 -22.74
C GLN A 16 1.60 -1.08 -22.69
N LEU A 17 0.78 -1.54 -21.74
CA LEU A 17 -0.56 -0.97 -21.50
C LEU A 17 -0.45 0.51 -21.13
N MET A 18 0.42 0.86 -20.19
CA MET A 18 0.58 2.23 -19.77
C MET A 18 1.15 3.13 -20.88
N LYS A 19 2.04 2.60 -21.73
CA LYS A 19 2.51 3.29 -22.93
C LYS A 19 1.35 3.64 -23.88
N ARG A 20 0.38 2.72 -24.07
CA ARG A 20 -0.82 2.97 -24.88
C ARG A 20 -1.73 4.04 -24.22
N VAL A 21 -1.94 3.95 -22.91
CA VAL A 21 -2.68 4.98 -22.15
C VAL A 21 -2.03 6.36 -22.35
N ARG A 22 -0.70 6.42 -22.21
CA ARG A 22 0.05 7.68 -22.34
C ARG A 22 0.01 8.30 -23.73
N LEU A 23 0.21 7.48 -24.78
CA LEU A 23 0.41 7.96 -26.15
C LEU A 23 -0.89 8.06 -26.96
N MET A 24 -1.87 7.21 -26.65
CA MET A 24 -3.08 7.04 -27.46
C MET A 24 -4.38 7.32 -26.68
N ASN A 25 -4.30 7.67 -25.41
CA ASN A 25 -5.45 7.75 -24.50
C ASN A 25 -6.33 6.48 -24.55
N ASP A 26 -5.67 5.30 -24.60
CA ASP A 26 -6.34 4.01 -24.77
C ASP A 26 -7.06 3.60 -23.47
N GLU A 27 -8.37 3.86 -23.42
CA GLU A 27 -9.23 3.53 -22.29
C GLU A 27 -9.31 2.02 -22.00
N LYS A 28 -9.21 1.17 -23.04
CA LYS A 28 -9.23 -0.30 -22.85
C LYS A 28 -7.94 -0.77 -22.16
N ALA A 29 -6.80 -0.19 -22.51
CA ALA A 29 -5.53 -0.45 -21.82
C ALA A 29 -5.59 0.02 -20.36
N PHE A 30 -6.18 1.19 -20.11
CA PHE A 30 -6.38 1.71 -18.76
C PHE A 30 -7.33 0.82 -17.93
N ASN A 31 -8.44 0.40 -18.50
CA ASN A 31 -9.39 -0.50 -17.82
C ASN A 31 -8.76 -1.85 -17.49
N GLU A 32 -7.86 -2.36 -18.32
CA GLU A 32 -7.11 -3.60 -18.01
C GLU A 32 -6.13 -3.39 -16.85
N LEU A 33 -5.41 -2.27 -16.79
CA LEU A 33 -4.57 -1.91 -15.64
C LEU A 33 -5.40 -1.77 -14.37
N HIS A 34 -6.55 -1.08 -14.44
CA HIS A 34 -7.48 -0.97 -13.32
C HIS A 34 -7.91 -2.37 -12.84
N ARG A 35 -8.34 -3.24 -13.74
CA ARG A 35 -8.77 -4.60 -13.40
C ARG A 35 -7.69 -5.42 -12.69
N ARG A 36 -6.41 -5.26 -13.11
CA ARG A 36 -5.27 -5.97 -12.50
C ARG A 36 -4.97 -5.49 -11.08
N TYR A 37 -5.04 -4.18 -10.87
CA TYR A 37 -4.52 -3.55 -9.66
C TYR A 37 -5.56 -3.12 -8.64
N ALA A 38 -6.84 -3.01 -9.02
CA ALA A 38 -7.88 -2.50 -8.14
C ALA A 38 -7.98 -3.28 -6.82
N ARG A 39 -8.01 -4.62 -6.88
CA ARG A 39 -8.09 -5.46 -5.67
C ARG A 39 -6.85 -5.36 -4.80
N LEU A 40 -5.65 -5.27 -5.40
CA LEU A 40 -4.39 -5.13 -4.66
C LEU A 40 -4.34 -3.79 -3.92
N LEU A 41 -4.69 -2.71 -4.60
CA LEU A 41 -4.73 -1.37 -4.02
C LEU A 41 -5.83 -1.23 -2.97
N GLN A 42 -7.02 -1.79 -3.22
CA GLN A 42 -8.10 -1.80 -2.23
C GLN A 42 -7.64 -2.44 -0.91
N GLY A 43 -7.01 -3.63 -0.99
CA GLY A 43 -6.46 -4.30 0.18
C GLY A 43 -5.32 -3.52 0.84
N PHE A 44 -4.46 -2.88 0.04
CA PHE A 44 -3.40 -2.02 0.54
C PHE A 44 -3.97 -0.83 1.33
N PHE A 45 -4.92 -0.10 0.78
CA PHE A 45 -5.55 1.04 1.44
C PHE A 45 -6.34 0.63 2.68
N PHE A 46 -7.13 -0.44 2.59
CA PHE A 46 -7.90 -0.96 3.71
C PHE A 46 -7.01 -1.23 4.94
N ARG A 47 -5.89 -1.94 4.75
CA ARG A 47 -4.94 -2.21 5.86
C ARG A 47 -4.25 -0.94 6.37
N ARG A 48 -3.96 0.02 5.48
CA ARG A 48 -3.30 1.27 5.83
C ARG A 48 -4.22 2.28 6.53
N LEU A 49 -5.53 2.16 6.35
CA LEU A 49 -6.55 3.07 6.90
C LEU A 49 -7.32 2.45 8.08
N GLY A 50 -6.73 1.43 8.74
CA GLY A 50 -7.34 0.82 9.92
C GLY A 50 -8.65 0.08 9.65
N GLY A 51 -8.87 -0.39 8.40
CA GLY A 51 -10.07 -1.14 8.03
C GLY A 51 -11.23 -0.27 7.50
N ASP A 52 -11.00 1.00 7.24
CA ASP A 52 -12.03 1.89 6.66
C ASP A 52 -12.23 1.60 5.17
N GLU A 53 -13.30 0.86 4.86
CA GLU A 53 -13.64 0.46 3.48
C GLU A 53 -13.98 1.66 2.60
N GLN A 54 -14.66 2.67 3.14
CA GLN A 54 -15.07 3.84 2.37
C GLN A 54 -13.87 4.67 1.98
N GLN A 55 -13.00 5.01 2.92
CA GLN A 55 -11.77 5.74 2.62
C GLN A 55 -10.84 4.93 1.68
N ALA A 56 -10.78 3.60 1.83
CA ALA A 56 -10.00 2.75 0.94
C ALA A 56 -10.53 2.79 -0.50
N ALA A 57 -11.85 2.79 -0.68
CA ALA A 57 -12.48 2.93 -1.99
C ALA A 57 -12.24 4.30 -2.61
N ASP A 58 -12.31 5.37 -1.82
CA ASP A 58 -12.05 6.74 -2.28
C ASP A 58 -10.58 6.90 -2.72
N LEU A 59 -9.62 6.39 -1.96
CA LEU A 59 -8.21 6.42 -2.34
C LEU A 59 -7.89 5.55 -3.56
N LEU A 60 -8.59 4.44 -3.73
CA LEU A 60 -8.49 3.64 -4.94
C LEU A 60 -8.91 4.44 -6.18
N GLN A 61 -10.07 5.09 -6.13
CA GLN A 61 -10.55 5.94 -7.22
C GLN A 61 -9.59 7.09 -7.49
N GLU A 62 -9.16 7.82 -6.45
CA GLU A 62 -8.21 8.93 -6.57
C GLU A 62 -6.87 8.47 -7.17
N THR A 63 -6.40 7.26 -6.83
CA THR A 63 -5.19 6.69 -7.42
C THR A 63 -5.33 6.55 -8.93
N PHE A 64 -6.42 5.98 -9.42
CA PHE A 64 -6.62 5.80 -10.86
C PHE A 64 -6.92 7.11 -11.59
N VAL A 65 -7.58 8.06 -10.94
CA VAL A 65 -7.69 9.44 -11.46
C VAL A 65 -6.30 10.05 -11.64
N ARG A 66 -5.40 9.92 -10.64
CA ARG A 66 -4.01 10.40 -10.75
C ARG A 66 -3.20 9.67 -11.81
N VAL A 67 -3.35 8.35 -11.91
CA VAL A 67 -2.73 7.57 -12.99
C VAL A 67 -3.14 8.11 -14.35
N TRP A 68 -4.42 8.40 -14.56
CA TRP A 68 -4.92 8.94 -15.81
C TRP A 68 -4.43 10.38 -16.07
N THR A 69 -4.54 11.25 -15.09
CA THR A 69 -4.17 12.67 -15.23
C THR A 69 -2.66 12.87 -15.35
N SER A 70 -1.87 12.08 -14.61
CA SER A 70 -0.41 12.14 -14.61
C SER A 70 0.25 11.14 -15.58
N ARG A 71 -0.50 10.53 -16.51
CA ARG A 71 0.01 9.49 -17.42
C ARG A 71 1.21 9.92 -18.25
N THR A 72 1.34 11.21 -18.54
CA THR A 72 2.47 11.78 -19.31
C THR A 72 3.76 11.80 -18.50
N SER A 73 3.69 11.81 -17.16
CA SER A 73 4.86 11.80 -16.27
C SER A 73 5.42 10.38 -16.07
N TYR A 74 4.68 9.34 -16.44
CA TYR A 74 5.18 7.97 -16.34
C TYR A 74 6.32 7.73 -17.31
N SER A 75 7.44 7.20 -16.80
CA SER A 75 8.57 6.73 -17.60
C SER A 75 8.60 5.21 -17.62
N ALA A 76 8.68 4.63 -18.82
CA ALA A 76 8.81 3.17 -19.00
C ALA A 76 10.18 2.61 -18.54
N SER A 77 11.08 3.47 -18.04
CA SER A 77 12.35 3.04 -17.42
C SER A 77 12.17 2.41 -16.04
N GLN A 78 10.98 2.57 -15.42
CA GLN A 78 10.64 1.91 -14.16
C GLN A 78 9.41 1.02 -14.34
N PRO A 79 9.28 -0.08 -13.57
CA PRO A 79 8.08 -0.92 -13.59
C PRO A 79 6.82 -0.10 -13.27
N PHE A 80 5.74 -0.34 -14.02
CA PHE A 80 4.46 0.34 -13.80
C PHE A 80 3.96 0.14 -12.37
N ARG A 81 4.10 -1.08 -11.85
CA ARG A 81 3.72 -1.43 -10.48
C ARG A 81 4.40 -0.54 -9.45
N THR A 82 5.71 -0.32 -9.55
CA THR A 82 6.46 0.55 -8.64
C THR A 82 5.96 1.99 -8.70
N TRP A 83 5.72 2.52 -9.89
CA TRP A 83 5.17 3.86 -10.06
C TRP A 83 3.76 3.98 -9.49
N LEU A 84 2.88 3.00 -9.74
CA LEU A 84 1.53 2.94 -9.21
C LEU A 84 1.51 2.94 -7.67
N PHE A 85 2.33 2.09 -7.04
CA PHE A 85 2.44 2.06 -5.57
C PHE A 85 3.06 3.33 -5.00
N SER A 86 3.93 4.03 -5.73
CA SER A 86 4.42 5.36 -5.31
C SER A 86 3.29 6.39 -5.29
N VAL A 87 2.40 6.38 -6.28
CA VAL A 87 1.20 7.23 -6.30
C VAL A 87 0.28 6.89 -5.12
N ALA A 88 -0.01 5.62 -4.91
CA ALA A 88 -0.85 5.13 -3.82
C ALA A 88 -0.29 5.48 -2.43
N TYR A 89 1.00 5.27 -2.21
CA TYR A 89 1.68 5.61 -0.96
C TYR A 89 1.63 7.11 -0.66
N ASN A 90 1.88 7.95 -1.67
CA ASN A 90 1.81 9.40 -1.49
C ASN A 90 0.38 9.87 -1.13
N LEU A 91 -0.64 9.22 -1.66
CA LEU A 91 -2.03 9.48 -1.27
C LEU A 91 -2.28 9.12 0.19
N CYS A 92 -1.91 7.91 0.63
CA CYS A 92 -2.00 7.51 2.03
C CYS A 92 -1.31 8.51 2.96
N LYS A 93 -0.06 8.90 2.63
CA LYS A 93 0.71 9.84 3.43
C LYS A 93 0.02 11.20 3.58
N ASN A 94 -0.62 11.69 2.51
CA ASN A 94 -1.35 12.96 2.56
C ASN A 94 -2.63 12.85 3.41
N THR A 95 -3.39 11.76 3.26
CA THR A 95 -4.58 11.48 4.07
C THR A 95 -4.24 11.38 5.55
N TYR A 96 -3.15 10.69 5.89
CA TYR A 96 -2.67 10.56 7.26
C TYR A 96 -2.35 11.92 7.89
N ARG A 97 -1.60 12.75 7.18
CA ARG A 97 -1.28 14.12 7.64
C ARG A 97 -2.54 14.96 7.84
N SER A 98 -3.49 14.87 6.91
CA SER A 98 -4.76 15.58 7.01
C SER A 98 -5.56 15.14 8.24
N ASN A 99 -5.63 13.82 8.49
CA ASN A 99 -6.32 13.27 9.65
C ASN A 99 -5.65 13.66 10.97
N GLN A 100 -4.32 13.64 11.07
CA GLN A 100 -3.58 14.11 12.24
C GLN A 100 -3.84 15.60 12.53
N HIS A 101 -3.85 16.46 11.50
CA HIS A 101 -4.18 17.88 11.69
C HIS A 101 -5.62 18.08 12.14
N LYS A 102 -6.57 17.28 11.60
CA LYS A 102 -7.97 17.33 12.00
C LYS A 102 -8.16 16.85 13.44
N GLN A 103 -7.48 15.78 13.83
CA GLN A 103 -7.49 15.25 15.20
C GLN A 103 -6.92 16.27 16.19
N ALA A 104 -5.73 16.81 15.93
CA ALA A 104 -5.10 17.83 16.75
C ALA A 104 -5.97 19.10 16.89
N TYR A 105 -6.68 19.48 15.82
CA TYR A 105 -7.63 20.59 15.87
C TYR A 105 -8.83 20.26 16.76
N LEU A 106 -9.41 19.07 16.65
CA LEU A 106 -10.53 18.62 17.50
C LEU A 106 -10.11 18.51 18.96
N GLU A 107 -8.94 17.96 19.25
CA GLU A 107 -8.36 17.88 20.61
C GLU A 107 -8.11 19.27 21.20
N SER A 108 -7.71 20.26 20.39
CA SER A 108 -7.58 21.66 20.85
C SER A 108 -8.91 22.33 21.22
N LEU A 109 -10.03 21.76 20.74
CA LEU A 109 -11.39 22.25 21.04
C LEU A 109 -12.09 21.45 22.16
N SER A 110 -11.60 20.24 22.47
CA SER A 110 -12.14 19.38 23.53
C SER A 110 -11.28 19.50 24.78
N THR A 111 -11.95 19.83 25.92
CA THR A 111 -11.35 19.92 27.25
C THR A 111 -11.52 18.58 27.99
N GLU A 112 -11.52 17.45 27.30
CA GLU A 112 -11.71 16.12 27.90
C GLU A 112 -10.39 15.36 28.02
N GLU A 113 -10.15 14.79 29.20
CA GLU A 113 -8.98 13.98 29.53
C GLU A 113 -8.98 12.67 28.71
N PRO A 114 -7.80 12.12 28.36
CA PRO A 114 -7.72 10.88 27.61
C PRO A 114 -8.23 9.70 28.44
N ILE A 115 -9.19 8.97 27.91
CA ILE A 115 -9.61 7.67 28.45
C ILE A 115 -8.56 6.65 28.05
N GLU A 116 -7.87 6.07 29.03
CA GLU A 116 -6.99 4.93 28.84
C GLU A 116 -7.84 3.72 28.40
N GLU A 117 -7.63 3.23 27.18
CA GLU A 117 -8.20 1.96 26.75
C GLU A 117 -7.53 0.79 27.48
N GLU A 118 -8.26 0.13 28.33
CA GLU A 118 -7.86 -1.11 28.98
C GLU A 118 -7.61 -2.22 27.94
N THR A 119 -6.38 -2.71 27.92
CA THR A 119 -5.98 -3.86 27.11
C THR A 119 -6.67 -5.11 27.65
N THR A 120 -7.70 -5.57 27.00
CA THR A 120 -8.39 -6.83 27.34
C THR A 120 -7.43 -8.00 27.16
N THR A 121 -7.09 -8.65 28.27
CA THR A 121 -6.30 -9.88 28.32
C THR A 121 -7.16 -11.02 27.77
N ILE A 122 -6.92 -11.45 26.53
CA ILE A 122 -7.57 -12.61 25.94
C ILE A 122 -6.92 -13.88 26.51
N GLN A 123 -7.75 -14.75 27.09
CA GLN A 123 -7.35 -16.06 27.62
C GLN A 123 -6.72 -16.95 26.53
N LEU A 124 -5.65 -17.66 26.92
CA LEU A 124 -4.89 -18.57 26.06
C LEU A 124 -5.68 -19.86 25.79
N ASP A 125 -6.49 -19.85 24.76
CA ASP A 125 -6.74 -21.07 23.98
C ASP A 125 -5.64 -21.17 22.90
N ALA A 126 -5.27 -22.39 22.49
CA ALA A 126 -4.13 -22.65 21.62
C ALA A 126 -4.09 -21.68 20.41
N VAL A 127 -3.26 -20.63 20.54
CA VAL A 127 -3.13 -19.57 19.52
C VAL A 127 -2.50 -20.21 18.29
N THR A 128 -3.19 -20.19 17.17
CA THR A 128 -2.65 -20.66 15.90
C THR A 128 -1.54 -19.74 15.41
N PHE A 129 -0.63 -20.25 14.56
CA PHE A 129 0.42 -19.44 13.94
C PHE A 129 -0.14 -18.15 13.31
N ASP A 130 -1.28 -18.24 12.61
CA ASP A 130 -1.92 -17.08 11.98
C ASP A 130 -2.36 -16.02 13.00
N GLN A 131 -2.92 -16.45 14.14
CA GLN A 131 -3.32 -15.53 15.21
C GLN A 131 -2.09 -14.87 15.84
N ALA A 132 -1.03 -15.63 16.09
CA ALA A 132 0.23 -15.11 16.62
C ALA A 132 0.88 -14.10 15.64
N LEU A 133 0.86 -14.41 14.35
CA LEU A 133 1.33 -13.49 13.30
C LEU A 133 0.51 -12.20 13.29
N GLN A 134 -0.82 -12.28 13.32
CA GLN A 134 -1.69 -11.09 13.35
C GLN A 134 -1.43 -10.23 14.60
N GLN A 135 -1.26 -10.85 15.76
CA GLN A 135 -0.90 -10.13 16.99
C GLN A 135 0.50 -9.49 16.91
N ALA A 136 1.48 -10.18 16.30
CA ALA A 136 2.80 -9.61 16.10
C ALA A 136 2.76 -8.42 15.14
N LEU A 137 1.98 -8.52 14.06
CA LEU A 137 1.81 -7.44 13.08
C LEU A 137 1.08 -6.22 13.65
N SER A 138 0.06 -6.41 14.51
CA SER A 138 -0.68 -5.30 15.13
C SER A 138 0.17 -4.48 16.10
N ARG A 139 1.27 -5.04 16.62
CA ARG A 139 2.21 -4.34 17.53
C ARG A 139 3.35 -3.62 16.80
N LEU A 140 3.42 -3.74 15.48
CA LEU A 140 4.39 -3.02 14.66
C LEU A 140 3.98 -1.55 14.55
N ASP A 141 4.99 -0.66 14.53
CA ASP A 141 4.74 0.72 14.14
C ASP A 141 4.34 0.85 12.66
N GLU A 142 3.77 1.98 12.29
CA GLU A 142 3.28 2.23 10.92
C GLU A 142 4.33 2.02 9.82
N SER A 143 5.59 2.40 10.10
CA SER A 143 6.70 2.25 9.16
C SER A 143 7.04 0.77 8.96
N GLN A 144 7.03 -0.01 10.03
CA GLN A 144 7.26 -1.45 10.01
C GLN A 144 6.12 -2.18 9.31
N GLN A 145 4.86 -1.82 9.61
CA GLN A 145 3.68 -2.37 8.93
C GLN A 145 3.72 -2.09 7.42
N LEU A 146 4.10 -0.87 7.02
CA LEU A 146 4.26 -0.51 5.61
C LEU A 146 5.35 -1.36 4.93
N LEU A 147 6.50 -1.52 5.58
CA LEU A 147 7.59 -2.35 5.04
C LEU A 147 7.19 -3.81 4.92
N PHE A 148 6.47 -4.34 5.91
CA PHE A 148 5.92 -5.69 5.85
C PHE A 148 4.97 -5.84 4.67
N GLU A 149 4.02 -4.93 4.54
CA GLU A 149 3.04 -4.91 3.45
C GLU A 149 3.73 -4.89 2.08
N LEU A 150 4.63 -3.93 1.85
CA LEU A 150 5.31 -3.79 0.56
C LEU A 150 6.19 -5.01 0.23
N ARG A 151 6.88 -5.56 1.24
CA ARG A 151 7.83 -6.66 1.03
C ARG A 151 7.16 -8.03 0.92
N PHE A 152 6.25 -8.34 1.86
CA PHE A 152 5.72 -9.70 2.03
C PHE A 152 4.32 -9.88 1.44
N THR A 153 3.47 -8.86 1.48
CA THR A 153 2.13 -8.93 0.88
C THR A 153 2.16 -8.54 -0.60
N GLN A 154 2.95 -7.51 -0.92
CA GLN A 154 3.07 -7.03 -2.31
C GLN A 154 4.30 -7.61 -3.02
N GLU A 155 5.15 -8.40 -2.38
CA GLU A 155 6.32 -9.07 -2.95
C GLU A 155 7.29 -8.12 -3.71
N LEU A 156 7.33 -6.85 -3.31
CA LEU A 156 8.20 -5.86 -3.94
C LEU A 156 9.66 -6.08 -3.55
N THR A 157 10.56 -5.80 -4.48
CA THR A 157 12.00 -5.85 -4.24
C THR A 157 12.48 -4.65 -3.42
N VAL A 158 13.65 -4.77 -2.79
CA VAL A 158 14.23 -3.67 -2.02
C VAL A 158 14.42 -2.38 -2.83
N PRO A 159 14.92 -2.43 -4.09
CA PRO A 159 14.99 -1.22 -4.92
C PRO A 159 13.63 -0.59 -5.18
N GLU A 160 12.59 -1.38 -5.46
CA GLU A 160 11.24 -0.88 -5.68
C GLU A 160 10.67 -0.22 -4.43
N ILE A 161 10.84 -0.84 -3.26
CA ILE A 161 10.43 -0.27 -1.97
C ILE A 161 11.15 1.04 -1.71
N ALA A 162 12.46 1.10 -1.98
CA ALA A 162 13.26 2.32 -1.81
C ALA A 162 12.71 3.49 -2.64
N VAL A 163 12.32 3.22 -3.89
CA VAL A 163 11.68 4.20 -4.79
C VAL A 163 10.31 4.63 -4.25
N ILE A 164 9.46 3.67 -3.82
CA ILE A 164 8.09 3.95 -3.34
C ILE A 164 8.10 4.86 -2.12
N ILE A 165 8.93 4.54 -1.12
CA ILE A 165 8.95 5.29 0.16
C ILE A 165 9.96 6.44 0.18
N GLY A 166 10.81 6.55 -0.83
CA GLY A 166 11.76 7.65 -0.99
C GLY A 166 12.93 7.61 0.00
N ILE A 167 13.46 6.41 0.32
CA ILE A 167 14.64 6.24 1.19
C ILE A 167 15.70 5.36 0.52
N PRO A 168 16.99 5.45 0.94
CA PRO A 168 18.05 4.63 0.37
C PRO A 168 17.81 3.12 0.55
N GLU A 169 18.22 2.30 -0.42
CA GLU A 169 18.11 0.83 -0.35
C GLU A 169 18.77 0.24 0.90
N GLY A 170 19.93 0.78 1.31
CA GLY A 170 20.60 0.37 2.54
C GLY A 170 19.74 0.55 3.78
N THR A 171 18.95 1.63 3.83
CA THR A 171 17.98 1.88 4.91
C THR A 171 16.82 0.90 4.84
N VAL A 172 16.31 0.57 3.65
CA VAL A 172 15.27 -0.45 3.48
C VAL A 172 15.78 -1.80 3.98
N LYS A 173 16.99 -2.22 3.57
CA LYS A 173 17.61 -3.49 3.98
C LYS A 173 17.75 -3.59 5.50
N SER A 174 18.30 -2.55 6.15
CA SER A 174 18.48 -2.56 7.61
C SER A 174 17.15 -2.62 8.36
N ARG A 175 16.14 -1.86 7.93
CA ARG A 175 14.81 -1.88 8.54
C ARG A 175 14.10 -3.22 8.33
N LEU A 176 14.18 -3.83 7.14
CA LEU A 176 13.64 -5.17 6.89
C LEU A 176 14.34 -6.22 7.74
N TYR A 177 15.64 -6.14 7.91
CA TYR A 177 16.39 -7.04 8.79
C TYR A 177 15.90 -6.95 10.25
N THR A 178 15.76 -5.73 10.77
CA THR A 178 15.23 -5.50 12.12
C THR A 178 13.80 -6.04 12.25
N LEU A 179 12.94 -5.76 11.27
CA LEU A 179 11.56 -6.23 11.23
C LEU A 179 11.48 -7.76 11.24
N THR A 180 12.24 -8.43 10.36
CA THR A 180 12.22 -9.90 10.28
C THR A 180 12.75 -10.57 11.54
N ASN A 181 13.80 -10.01 12.14
CA ASN A 181 14.31 -10.52 13.43
C ASN A 181 13.28 -10.32 14.55
N HIS A 182 12.59 -9.19 14.59
CA HIS A 182 11.53 -8.95 15.58
C HIS A 182 10.41 -9.97 15.44
N LEU A 183 9.90 -10.19 14.23
CA LEU A 183 8.84 -11.17 13.96
C LEU A 183 9.31 -12.60 14.30
N ARG A 184 10.53 -12.97 13.90
CA ARG A 184 11.10 -14.30 14.22
C ARG A 184 11.16 -14.56 15.72
N LEU A 185 11.56 -13.59 16.51
CA LEU A 185 11.59 -13.73 17.97
C LEU A 185 10.19 -13.90 18.56
N LYS A 186 9.18 -13.23 18.00
CA LYS A 186 7.79 -13.32 18.46
C LYS A 186 7.09 -14.62 18.04
N LEU A 187 7.53 -15.23 16.95
CA LEU A 187 6.91 -16.43 16.37
C LEU A 187 7.71 -17.71 16.64
N LYS A 188 8.79 -17.62 17.42
CA LYS A 188 9.70 -18.74 17.66
C LYS A 188 9.02 -20.01 18.23
N ASP A 189 7.97 -19.82 19.02
CA ASP A 189 7.27 -20.93 19.69
C ASP A 189 6.24 -21.62 18.78
N TYR A 190 6.15 -21.18 17.51
CA TYR A 190 5.22 -21.68 16.48
C TYR A 190 5.94 -22.29 15.26
N GLU A 191 7.28 -22.50 15.34
CA GLU A 191 8.09 -23.17 14.30
C GLU A 191 8.03 -24.70 14.42
#